data_11645bf9411d8344aa35a84c8c6a386a
#
_entry.id   11645bf9411d8344aa35a84c8c6a386a
#
_cell.length_a   1.000
_cell.length_b   1.000
_cell.length_c   1.000
_cell.angle_alpha   90.00
_cell.angle_beta   90.00
_cell.angle_gamma   90.00
#
_symmetry.space_group_name_H-M   'P 1'
#
loop_
_entity.id
_entity.type
_entity.pdbx_description
1 polymer ?
#
loop_
_entity_poly.entity_id
_entity_poly.type
_entity_poly.pdbx_seq_one_letter_code
_entity_poly.pdbx_strand_id
1 'polypeptide(L)'
;MNTLFDDCFALRSAVNAGRIPAKSQTFAQSLLSQFARKGSLSDKQVYWVKKLVADNPPVFWGGIPAAAPQVVADPPAQPVLDPVSLNVKGIRALFDKASAKLKRPAIVLKADQTLIRLYVAGSQSKIPGSVVVTSKHSKRYIGRIDLSGNYLPSPAYPQSAAILDTLKALSDDPAGTAAAHGAATGACCFCNTALTDPKSVGVGYGPICAGHYGLPWGAKKGFLVCS
;
A
#
# COMPACT_ATOMS: atom_id res chain seq x y z
N MET A 1 15.93 -22.30 10.81
CA MET A 1 14.50 -22.71 10.92
C MET A 1 13.77 -22.05 9.77
N ASN A 2 13.25 -22.84 8.81
CA ASN A 2 12.47 -22.26 7.72
C ASN A 2 11.16 -21.71 8.27
N THR A 3 10.84 -20.48 7.95
CA THR A 3 9.57 -19.86 8.36
C THR A 3 8.43 -20.40 7.49
N LEU A 4 7.18 -20.33 7.96
CA LEU A 4 6.00 -20.68 7.15
C LEU A 4 5.96 -19.91 5.82
N PHE A 5 6.50 -18.70 5.81
CA PHE A 5 6.62 -17.88 4.61
C PHE A 5 7.55 -18.52 3.57
N ASP A 6 8.71 -19.03 4.01
CA ASP A 6 9.69 -19.71 3.15
C ASP A 6 9.09 -21.00 2.56
N ASP A 7 8.36 -21.77 3.38
CA ASP A 7 7.68 -22.98 2.93
C ASP A 7 6.59 -22.69 1.88
N CYS A 8 5.80 -21.63 2.07
CA CYS A 8 4.79 -21.22 1.10
C CYS A 8 5.42 -20.66 -0.19
N PHE A 9 6.57 -19.98 -0.10
CA PHE A 9 7.32 -19.52 -1.27
C PHE A 9 7.87 -20.70 -2.08
N ALA A 10 8.46 -21.69 -1.40
CA ALA A 10 8.95 -22.93 -2.01
C ALA A 10 7.81 -23.71 -2.70
N LEU A 11 6.64 -23.82 -2.04
CA LEU A 11 5.47 -24.47 -2.63
C LEU A 11 4.98 -23.73 -3.88
N ARG A 12 4.94 -22.38 -3.86
CA ARG A 12 4.57 -21.58 -5.03
C ARG A 12 5.52 -21.81 -6.19
N SER A 13 6.83 -21.86 -5.92
CA SER A 13 7.85 -22.16 -6.92
C SER A 13 7.65 -23.56 -7.53
N ALA A 14 7.32 -24.56 -6.72
CA ALA A 14 7.04 -25.93 -7.18
C ALA A 14 5.77 -26.00 -8.05
N VAL A 15 4.72 -25.26 -7.71
CA VAL A 15 3.47 -25.17 -8.51
C VAL A 15 3.76 -24.50 -9.86
N ASN A 16 4.47 -23.36 -9.88
CA ASN A 16 4.77 -22.63 -11.11
C ASN A 16 5.70 -23.41 -12.05
N ALA A 17 6.61 -24.22 -11.49
CA ALA A 17 7.51 -25.08 -12.24
C ALA A 17 6.85 -26.39 -12.70
N GLY A 18 5.55 -26.60 -12.45
CA GLY A 18 4.80 -27.80 -12.84
C GLY A 18 5.26 -29.09 -12.11
N ARG A 19 6.00 -28.98 -10.99
CA ARG A 19 6.53 -30.12 -10.23
C ARG A 19 5.50 -30.80 -9.35
N ILE A 20 4.43 -30.10 -9.00
CA ILE A 20 3.34 -30.66 -8.22
C ILE A 20 2.48 -31.57 -9.10
N PRO A 21 2.22 -32.83 -8.71
CA PRO A 21 1.36 -33.73 -9.47
C PRO A 21 -0.03 -33.14 -9.68
N ALA A 22 -0.63 -33.36 -10.87
CA ALA A 22 -1.93 -32.77 -11.26
C ALA A 22 -3.02 -32.99 -10.20
N LYS A 23 -3.06 -34.17 -9.57
CA LYS A 23 -4.00 -34.50 -8.49
C LYS A 23 -3.85 -33.64 -7.23
N SER A 24 -2.67 -33.05 -6.99
CA SER A 24 -2.36 -32.24 -5.81
C SER A 24 -2.29 -30.75 -6.14
N GLN A 25 -2.33 -30.37 -7.42
CA GLN A 25 -2.12 -29.00 -7.89
C GLN A 25 -3.22 -28.04 -7.38
N THR A 26 -4.49 -28.43 -7.50
CA THR A 26 -5.63 -27.65 -7.02
C THR A 26 -5.56 -27.45 -5.50
N PHE A 27 -5.15 -28.49 -4.76
CA PHE A 27 -4.99 -28.41 -3.32
C PHE A 27 -3.83 -27.46 -2.93
N ALA A 28 -2.68 -27.57 -3.59
CA ALA A 28 -1.56 -26.66 -3.36
C ALA A 28 -1.93 -25.20 -3.64
N GLN A 29 -2.63 -24.92 -4.74
CA GLN A 29 -3.14 -23.59 -5.07
C GLN A 29 -4.12 -23.06 -4.01
N SER A 30 -4.99 -23.94 -3.48
CA SER A 30 -5.93 -23.56 -2.42
C SER A 30 -5.20 -23.16 -1.13
N LEU A 31 -4.15 -23.88 -0.73
CA LEU A 31 -3.31 -23.54 0.43
C LEU A 31 -2.62 -22.17 0.24
N LEU A 32 -2.03 -21.94 -0.93
CA LEU A 32 -1.39 -20.67 -1.27
C LEU A 32 -2.39 -19.50 -1.28
N SER A 33 -3.60 -19.72 -1.81
CA SER A 33 -4.66 -18.71 -1.84
C SER A 33 -5.16 -18.38 -0.43
N GLN A 34 -5.27 -19.38 0.45
CA GLN A 34 -5.66 -19.16 1.84
C GLN A 34 -4.56 -18.39 2.61
N PHE A 35 -3.29 -18.76 2.42
CA PHE A 35 -2.18 -18.04 3.01
C PHE A 35 -2.13 -16.58 2.52
N ALA A 36 -2.32 -16.34 1.23
CA ALA A 36 -2.35 -14.99 0.65
C ALA A 36 -3.50 -14.12 1.22
N ARG A 37 -4.66 -14.74 1.54
CA ARG A 37 -5.81 -14.00 2.11
C ARG A 37 -5.69 -13.74 3.61
N LYS A 38 -5.21 -14.73 4.37
CA LYS A 38 -5.26 -14.72 5.83
C LYS A 38 -3.91 -14.36 6.47
N GLY A 39 -2.80 -14.52 5.75
CA GLY A 39 -1.45 -14.37 6.28
C GLY A 39 -1.03 -15.50 7.24
N SER A 40 -1.91 -16.49 7.46
CA SER A 40 -1.67 -17.63 8.34
C SER A 40 -2.40 -18.87 7.84
N LEU A 41 -1.91 -20.04 8.24
CA LEU A 41 -2.50 -21.34 7.98
C LEU A 41 -2.69 -22.08 9.31
N SER A 42 -3.64 -23.00 9.37
CA SER A 42 -3.79 -23.91 10.51
C SER A 42 -2.64 -24.93 10.54
N ASP A 43 -2.38 -25.54 11.70
CA ASP A 43 -1.29 -26.51 11.86
C ASP A 43 -1.38 -27.67 10.86
N LYS A 44 -2.59 -28.16 10.58
CA LYS A 44 -2.82 -29.17 9.55
C LYS A 44 -2.45 -28.69 8.15
N GLN A 45 -2.73 -27.41 7.83
CA GLN A 45 -2.39 -26.82 6.54
C GLN A 45 -0.88 -26.58 6.41
N VAL A 46 -0.24 -26.13 7.50
CA VAL A 46 1.23 -25.98 7.57
C VAL A 46 1.91 -27.34 7.35
N TYR A 47 1.42 -28.40 7.98
CA TYR A 47 1.91 -29.76 7.73
C TYR A 47 1.86 -30.14 6.25
N TRP A 48 0.74 -29.87 5.58
CA TRP A 48 0.59 -30.17 4.15
C TRP A 48 1.48 -29.32 3.24
N VAL A 49 1.68 -28.05 3.57
CA VAL A 49 2.64 -27.18 2.84
C VAL A 49 4.03 -27.79 2.92
N LYS A 50 4.51 -28.13 4.13
CA LYS A 50 5.82 -28.74 4.34
C LYS A 50 5.95 -30.09 3.63
N LYS A 51 4.91 -30.92 3.70
CA LYS A 51 4.90 -32.21 3.02
C LYS A 51 4.97 -32.06 1.50
N LEU A 52 4.20 -31.18 0.90
CA LEU A 52 4.23 -30.94 -0.54
C LEU A 52 5.59 -30.40 -1.01
N VAL A 53 6.24 -29.54 -0.21
CA VAL A 53 7.59 -29.04 -0.52
C VAL A 53 8.62 -30.16 -0.41
N ALA A 54 8.55 -30.99 0.62
CA ALA A 54 9.47 -32.12 0.82
C ALA A 54 9.32 -33.19 -0.27
N ASP A 55 8.06 -33.50 -0.67
CA ASP A 55 7.76 -34.48 -1.71
C ASP A 55 8.16 -33.97 -3.13
N ASN A 56 8.36 -32.65 -3.29
CA ASN A 56 8.71 -32.02 -4.57
C ASN A 56 9.89 -31.05 -4.39
N PRO A 57 11.07 -31.54 -4.01
CA PRO A 57 12.23 -30.69 -3.74
C PRO A 57 12.63 -29.89 -4.98
N PRO A 58 13.24 -28.71 -4.80
CA PRO A 58 13.80 -27.96 -5.90
C PRO A 58 14.84 -28.83 -6.62
N VAL A 59 14.69 -29.02 -7.92
CA VAL A 59 15.69 -29.74 -8.72
C VAL A 59 16.89 -28.79 -8.81
N PHE A 60 17.90 -29.04 -7.98
CA PHE A 60 19.20 -28.46 -8.21
C PHE A 60 19.72 -29.07 -9.53
N TRP A 61 19.88 -28.24 -10.53
CA TRP A 61 20.57 -28.66 -11.76
C TRP A 61 21.97 -29.13 -11.36
N GLY A 62 22.11 -30.45 -11.31
CA GLY A 62 23.39 -31.07 -11.04
C GLY A 62 24.43 -30.67 -12.08
N GLY A 63 25.60 -30.27 -11.62
CA GLY A 63 26.79 -30.21 -12.41
C GLY A 63 27.26 -28.83 -12.89
N ILE A 64 27.47 -27.90 -11.95
CA ILE A 64 28.53 -26.90 -12.09
C ILE A 64 29.46 -27.11 -10.88
N PRO A 65 30.79 -27.33 -11.09
CA PRO A 65 31.72 -27.48 -9.98
C PRO A 65 31.64 -26.23 -9.10
N ALA A 66 31.76 -26.43 -7.79
CA ALA A 66 31.81 -25.38 -6.80
C ALA A 66 32.89 -24.34 -7.20
N ALA A 67 32.47 -23.35 -7.95
CA ALA A 67 33.18 -22.10 -8.00
C ALA A 67 33.09 -21.51 -6.60
N ALA A 68 34.24 -21.09 -6.07
CA ALA A 68 34.38 -20.41 -4.80
C ALA A 68 33.23 -19.42 -4.56
N PRO A 69 32.84 -19.14 -3.29
CA PRO A 69 31.75 -18.25 -3.02
C PRO A 69 32.02 -16.94 -3.74
N GLN A 70 31.45 -16.80 -4.92
CA GLN A 70 31.27 -15.50 -5.50
C GLN A 70 30.39 -14.82 -4.50
N VAL A 71 30.95 -13.81 -3.87
CA VAL A 71 30.17 -12.75 -3.21
C VAL A 71 29.12 -12.40 -4.26
N VAL A 72 27.92 -12.93 -4.06
CA VAL A 72 26.75 -12.51 -4.84
C VAL A 72 26.69 -11.02 -4.51
N ALA A 73 27.16 -10.21 -5.47
CA ALA A 73 26.97 -8.78 -5.36
C ALA A 73 25.49 -8.64 -5.06
N ASP A 74 25.19 -8.08 -3.89
CA ASP A 74 23.83 -7.75 -3.50
C ASP A 74 23.14 -7.21 -4.75
N PRO A 75 21.91 -7.67 -5.07
CA PRO A 75 21.15 -7.09 -6.16
C PRO A 75 21.27 -5.58 -5.97
N PRO A 76 21.63 -4.79 -7.01
CA PRO A 76 22.05 -3.41 -6.85
C PRO A 76 21.12 -2.79 -5.83
N ALA A 77 21.68 -2.39 -4.70
CA ALA A 77 20.92 -1.90 -3.56
C ALA A 77 19.95 -0.89 -4.16
N GLN A 78 18.67 -1.26 -4.20
CA GLN A 78 17.64 -0.28 -4.52
C GLN A 78 17.98 0.88 -3.60
N PRO A 79 18.19 2.10 -4.12
CA PRO A 79 18.65 3.18 -3.28
C PRO A 79 17.80 3.10 -2.03
N VAL A 80 18.42 2.69 -0.92
CA VAL A 80 17.83 2.83 0.40
C VAL A 80 17.72 4.34 0.47
N LEU A 81 16.57 4.85 0.04
CA LEU A 81 16.23 6.23 0.32
C LEU A 81 16.37 6.26 1.83
N ASP A 82 17.42 6.90 2.30
CA ASP A 82 17.57 7.20 3.71
C ASP A 82 16.19 7.51 4.22
N PRO A 83 15.75 7.02 5.39
CA PRO A 83 14.43 7.27 5.89
C PRO A 83 14.24 8.78 5.88
N VAL A 84 13.83 9.31 4.73
CA VAL A 84 13.55 10.73 4.57
C VAL A 84 12.34 10.91 5.43
N SER A 85 12.60 11.41 6.62
CA SER A 85 11.61 11.80 7.59
C SER A 85 10.80 12.94 6.96
N LEU A 86 9.91 12.58 6.05
CA LEU A 86 8.98 13.52 5.44
C LEU A 86 8.03 13.99 6.52
N ASN A 87 8.15 15.27 6.86
CA ASN A 87 7.22 15.89 7.78
C ASN A 87 5.89 16.12 7.04
N VAL A 88 4.91 15.26 7.31
CA VAL A 88 3.57 15.29 6.72
C VAL A 88 2.50 15.65 7.75
N LYS A 89 2.82 16.61 8.63
CA LYS A 89 1.88 17.10 9.68
C LYS A 89 0.54 17.57 9.11
N GLY A 90 0.54 18.15 7.91
CA GLY A 90 -0.69 18.59 7.23
C GLY A 90 -1.69 17.45 7.00
N ILE A 91 -1.21 16.26 6.64
CA ILE A 91 -2.06 15.08 6.47
C ILE A 91 -2.73 14.71 7.81
N ARG A 92 -1.98 14.77 8.89
CA ARG A 92 -2.53 14.46 10.21
C ARG A 92 -3.62 15.44 10.60
N ALA A 93 -3.40 16.72 10.40
CA ALA A 93 -4.39 17.77 10.67
C ALA A 93 -5.71 17.56 9.89
N LEU A 94 -5.64 17.04 8.66
CA LEU A 94 -6.83 16.66 7.89
C LEU A 94 -7.60 15.52 8.57
N PHE A 95 -6.89 14.49 9.01
CA PHE A 95 -7.52 13.36 9.70
C PHE A 95 -8.08 13.72 11.07
N ASP A 96 -7.44 14.61 11.81
CA ASP A 96 -7.93 15.11 13.10
C ASP A 96 -9.27 15.83 12.92
N LYS A 97 -9.38 16.72 11.92
CA LYS A 97 -10.64 17.38 11.56
C LYS A 97 -11.72 16.38 11.13
N ALA A 98 -11.36 15.42 10.28
CA ALA A 98 -12.30 14.43 9.77
C ALA A 98 -12.77 13.45 10.85
N SER A 99 -11.91 13.07 11.79
CA SER A 99 -12.22 12.14 12.88
C SER A 99 -13.26 12.71 13.86
N ALA A 100 -13.41 14.04 13.94
CA ALA A 100 -14.46 14.67 14.71
C ALA A 100 -15.89 14.37 14.15
N LYS A 101 -15.99 14.06 12.86
CA LYS A 101 -17.26 13.82 12.15
C LYS A 101 -17.41 12.43 11.58
N LEU A 102 -16.31 11.74 11.32
CA LEU A 102 -16.27 10.43 10.64
C LEU A 102 -15.63 9.37 11.54
N LYS A 103 -16.30 8.23 11.71
CA LYS A 103 -15.74 7.08 12.46
C LYS A 103 -14.51 6.47 11.80
N ARG A 104 -14.41 6.52 10.48
CA ARG A 104 -13.32 5.91 9.69
C ARG A 104 -12.96 6.81 8.51
N PRO A 105 -12.34 7.97 8.76
CA PRO A 105 -11.89 8.84 7.67
C PRO A 105 -10.85 8.12 6.80
N ALA A 106 -10.94 8.32 5.50
CA ALA A 106 -9.99 7.77 4.54
C ALA A 106 -9.81 8.74 3.37
N ILE A 107 -8.62 8.76 2.80
CA ILE A 107 -8.26 9.55 1.62
C ILE A 107 -7.73 8.59 0.57
N VAL A 108 -8.17 8.71 -0.67
CA VAL A 108 -7.67 7.95 -1.81
C VAL A 108 -7.05 8.93 -2.79
N LEU A 109 -5.82 8.69 -3.20
CA LEU A 109 -5.10 9.53 -4.14
C LEU A 109 -4.47 8.70 -5.24
N LYS A 110 -4.33 9.30 -6.41
CA LYS A 110 -3.57 8.74 -7.52
C LYS A 110 -2.13 9.20 -7.40
N ALA A 111 -1.21 8.26 -7.23
CA ALA A 111 0.23 8.46 -7.26
C ALA A 111 0.77 7.71 -8.48
N ASP A 112 0.99 8.42 -9.56
CA ASP A 112 1.31 7.87 -10.88
C ASP A 112 0.31 6.77 -11.31
N GLN A 113 0.74 5.54 -11.49
CA GLN A 113 -0.11 4.40 -11.88
C GLN A 113 -0.78 3.71 -10.66
N THR A 114 -0.45 4.12 -9.45
CA THR A 114 -0.94 3.48 -8.22
C THR A 114 -1.97 4.36 -7.52
N LEU A 115 -3.11 3.77 -7.15
CA LEU A 115 -4.02 4.40 -6.21
C LEU A 115 -3.61 4.03 -4.79
N ILE A 116 -3.23 5.02 -4.00
CA ILE A 116 -2.92 4.87 -2.58
C ILE A 116 -4.14 5.22 -1.73
N ARG A 117 -4.29 4.54 -0.60
CA ARG A 117 -5.32 4.82 0.39
C ARG A 117 -4.68 5.10 1.74
N LEU A 118 -5.04 6.23 2.32
CA LEU A 118 -4.65 6.65 3.66
C LEU A 118 -5.83 6.49 4.60
N TYR A 119 -5.61 6.00 5.83
CA TYR A 119 -6.64 5.92 6.88
C TYR A 119 -6.00 5.88 8.26
N VAL A 120 -6.76 6.30 9.27
CA VAL A 120 -6.29 6.29 10.68
C VAL A 120 -6.32 4.88 11.23
N ALA A 121 -5.24 4.47 11.86
CA ALA A 121 -5.12 3.17 12.52
C ALA A 121 -6.01 3.13 13.76
N GLY A 122 -6.83 2.08 13.86
CA GLY A 122 -7.71 1.86 15.01
C GLY A 122 -6.96 1.48 16.29
N SER A 123 -7.69 1.41 17.39
CA SER A 123 -7.16 1.11 18.74
C SER A 123 -6.42 -0.23 18.84
N GLN A 124 -6.77 -1.21 18.01
CA GLN A 124 -6.14 -2.53 17.98
C GLN A 124 -4.86 -2.58 17.12
N SER A 125 -4.44 -1.47 16.54
CA SER A 125 -3.20 -1.38 15.77
C SER A 125 -1.98 -1.32 16.69
N LYS A 126 -0.81 -1.75 16.18
CA LYS A 126 0.47 -1.59 16.90
C LYS A 126 0.79 -0.14 17.27
N ILE A 127 0.34 0.82 16.45
CA ILE A 127 0.46 2.25 16.72
C ILE A 127 -0.89 2.89 16.43
N PRO A 128 -1.80 2.93 17.42
CA PRO A 128 -3.11 3.54 17.28
C PRO A 128 -3.01 5.02 16.91
N GLY A 129 -3.94 5.51 16.11
CA GLY A 129 -3.98 6.91 15.70
C GLY A 129 -2.96 7.32 14.63
N SER A 130 -2.01 6.47 14.25
CA SER A 130 -1.13 6.73 13.09
C SER A 130 -1.92 6.65 11.77
N VAL A 131 -1.45 7.32 10.71
CA VAL A 131 -2.06 7.21 9.40
C VAL A 131 -1.37 6.10 8.61
N VAL A 132 -2.13 5.08 8.23
CA VAL A 132 -1.64 3.95 7.45
C VAL A 132 -1.80 4.25 5.97
N VAL A 133 -0.76 3.97 5.19
CA VAL A 133 -0.76 4.10 3.72
C VAL A 133 -0.75 2.71 3.10
N THR A 134 -1.73 2.44 2.25
CA THR A 134 -1.87 1.15 1.56
C THR A 134 -2.16 1.36 0.07
N SER A 135 -1.86 0.38 -0.75
CA SER A 135 -2.38 0.34 -2.12
C SER A 135 -3.88 0.08 -2.08
N LYS A 136 -4.68 0.87 -2.81
CA LYS A 136 -6.14 0.73 -2.83
C LYS A 136 -6.57 -0.62 -3.41
N HIS A 137 -5.93 -1.07 -4.48
CA HIS A 137 -6.29 -2.31 -5.18
C HIS A 137 -5.77 -3.55 -4.47
N SER A 138 -4.46 -3.63 -4.25
CA SER A 138 -3.84 -4.81 -3.64
C SER A 138 -3.96 -4.85 -2.12
N LYS A 139 -4.37 -3.75 -1.48
CA LYS A 139 -4.41 -3.55 -0.02
C LYS A 139 -3.06 -3.79 0.68
N ARG A 140 -1.97 -3.86 -0.09
CA ARG A 140 -0.62 -4.02 0.46
C ARG A 140 -0.23 -2.78 1.25
N TYR A 141 0.44 -3.02 2.37
CA TYR A 141 0.99 -1.96 3.20
C TYR A 141 2.16 -1.28 2.48
N ILE A 142 2.09 0.04 2.34
CA ILE A 142 3.11 0.88 1.69
C ILE A 142 3.96 1.58 2.73
N GLY A 143 3.35 2.05 3.82
CA GLY A 143 4.02 2.78 4.87
C GLY A 143 3.04 3.36 5.87
N ARG A 144 3.55 4.22 6.74
CA ARG A 144 2.79 4.84 7.84
C ARG A 144 3.29 6.25 8.10
N ILE A 145 2.36 7.12 8.47
CA ILE A 145 2.69 8.42 9.05
C ILE A 145 2.49 8.28 10.56
N ASP A 146 3.54 8.53 11.33
CA ASP A 146 3.52 8.42 12.78
C ASP A 146 2.75 9.57 13.45
N LEU A 147 2.70 9.57 14.78
CA LEU A 147 2.00 10.60 15.54
C LEU A 147 2.70 11.97 15.47
N SER A 148 3.97 12.00 15.13
CA SER A 148 4.77 13.22 14.93
C SER A 148 4.66 13.78 13.52
N GLY A 149 4.00 13.04 12.60
CA GLY A 149 3.84 13.43 11.21
C GLY A 149 4.97 12.97 10.30
N ASN A 150 5.83 12.06 10.74
CA ASN A 150 6.89 11.50 9.91
C ASN A 150 6.38 10.31 9.12
N TYR A 151 6.76 10.23 7.84
CA TYR A 151 6.45 9.08 7.01
C TYR A 151 7.51 7.99 7.18
N LEU A 152 7.05 6.80 7.56
CA LEU A 152 7.86 5.60 7.72
C LEU A 152 7.49 4.62 6.59
N PRO A 153 8.35 4.45 5.58
CA PRO A 153 8.09 3.54 4.47
C PRO A 153 8.14 2.08 4.92
N SER A 154 7.43 1.23 4.20
CA SER A 154 7.52 -0.23 4.38
C SER A 154 8.73 -0.78 3.65
N PRO A 155 9.63 -1.54 4.30
CA PRO A 155 10.73 -2.21 3.60
C PRO A 155 10.26 -3.25 2.57
N ALA A 156 9.06 -3.80 2.76
CA ALA A 156 8.48 -4.82 1.89
C ALA A 156 7.75 -4.26 0.66
N TYR A 157 7.68 -2.93 0.51
CA TYR A 157 7.02 -2.29 -0.62
C TYR A 157 8.00 -1.37 -1.34
N PRO A 158 8.17 -1.52 -2.66
CA PRO A 158 9.04 -0.62 -3.43
C PRO A 158 8.57 0.82 -3.26
N GLN A 159 9.43 1.66 -2.72
CA GLN A 159 9.13 3.08 -2.61
C GLN A 159 9.30 3.74 -3.98
N SER A 160 8.35 4.59 -4.34
CA SER A 160 8.44 5.42 -5.54
C SER A 160 8.42 6.89 -5.17
N ALA A 161 9.16 7.69 -5.90
CA ALA A 161 9.15 9.14 -5.75
C ALA A 161 7.73 9.69 -5.85
N ALA A 162 6.92 9.16 -6.78
CA ALA A 162 5.54 9.60 -6.97
C ALA A 162 4.66 9.43 -5.71
N ILE A 163 4.87 8.38 -4.91
CA ILE A 163 4.15 8.22 -3.64
C ILE A 163 4.59 9.29 -2.65
N LEU A 164 5.89 9.52 -2.53
CA LEU A 164 6.45 10.52 -1.61
C LEU A 164 5.99 11.93 -1.99
N ASP A 165 6.07 12.28 -3.28
CA ASP A 165 5.64 13.56 -3.81
C ASP A 165 4.14 13.79 -3.59
N THR A 166 3.32 12.75 -3.80
CA THR A 166 1.88 12.81 -3.54
C THR A 166 1.57 13.03 -2.06
N LEU A 167 2.30 12.36 -1.15
CA LEU A 167 2.14 12.57 0.29
C LEU A 167 2.56 13.98 0.71
N LYS A 168 3.66 14.47 0.19
CA LYS A 168 4.14 15.83 0.42
C LYS A 168 3.16 16.86 -0.12
N ALA A 169 2.72 16.72 -1.36
CA ALA A 169 1.73 17.60 -1.96
C ALA A 169 0.42 17.63 -1.16
N LEU A 170 -0.06 16.48 -0.67
CA LEU A 170 -1.24 16.40 0.20
C LEU A 170 -1.02 17.13 1.54
N SER A 171 0.18 17.09 2.07
CA SER A 171 0.52 17.78 3.32
C SER A 171 0.57 19.30 3.14
N ASP A 172 1.14 19.75 2.03
CA ASP A 172 1.40 21.16 1.76
C ASP A 172 0.15 21.87 1.17
N ASP A 173 -0.52 21.24 0.19
CA ASP A 173 -1.76 21.72 -0.43
C ASP A 173 -2.80 20.61 -0.58
N PRO A 174 -3.58 20.35 0.47
CA PRO A 174 -4.62 19.32 0.44
C PRO A 174 -5.70 19.58 -0.60
N ALA A 175 -6.06 20.84 -0.83
CA ALA A 175 -7.12 21.20 -1.75
C ALA A 175 -6.66 21.01 -3.22
N GLY A 176 -5.46 21.45 -3.56
CA GLY A 176 -4.89 21.25 -4.89
C GLY A 176 -4.64 19.76 -5.20
N THR A 177 -4.15 19.01 -4.23
CA THR A 177 -3.96 17.55 -4.39
C THR A 177 -5.28 16.82 -4.60
N ALA A 178 -6.33 17.20 -3.88
CA ALA A 178 -7.68 16.65 -4.08
C ALA A 178 -8.24 17.00 -5.46
N ALA A 179 -8.04 18.25 -5.92
CA ALA A 179 -8.46 18.69 -7.24
C ALA A 179 -7.73 17.90 -8.36
N ALA A 180 -6.42 17.72 -8.24
CA ALA A 180 -5.64 16.92 -9.18
C ALA A 180 -6.12 15.46 -9.23
N HIS A 181 -6.43 14.86 -8.09
CA HIS A 181 -7.01 13.51 -8.04
C HIS A 181 -8.38 13.48 -8.73
N GLY A 182 -9.27 14.41 -8.42
CA GLY A 182 -10.59 14.51 -9.03
C GLY A 182 -10.54 14.66 -10.55
N ALA A 183 -9.66 15.53 -11.04
CA ALA A 183 -9.43 15.72 -12.47
C ALA A 183 -8.89 14.45 -13.15
N ALA A 184 -7.99 13.72 -12.49
CA ALA A 184 -7.38 12.52 -13.03
C ALA A 184 -8.26 11.27 -12.97
N THR A 185 -9.28 11.22 -12.09
CA THR A 185 -10.09 10.02 -11.83
C THR A 185 -11.60 10.21 -11.97
N GLY A 186 -12.09 11.45 -12.03
CA GLY A 186 -13.51 11.77 -12.00
C GLY A 186 -14.21 11.44 -10.66
N ALA A 187 -13.45 11.13 -9.61
CA ALA A 187 -13.99 10.68 -8.33
C ALA A 187 -13.48 11.52 -7.16
N CYS A 188 -14.29 11.65 -6.12
CA CYS A 188 -13.93 12.32 -4.88
C CYS A 188 -12.82 11.55 -4.14
N CYS A 189 -11.72 12.21 -3.80
CA CYS A 189 -10.60 11.58 -3.09
C CYS A 189 -10.96 11.09 -1.67
N PHE A 190 -12.06 11.57 -1.07
CA PHE A 190 -12.47 11.21 0.29
C PHE A 190 -13.49 10.07 0.33
N CYS A 191 -14.59 10.17 -0.42
CA CYS A 191 -15.66 9.15 -0.42
C CYS A 191 -15.66 8.26 -1.66
N ASN A 192 -14.82 8.56 -2.65
CA ASN A 192 -14.73 7.86 -3.93
C ASN A 192 -16.03 7.84 -4.76
N THR A 193 -16.96 8.75 -4.48
CA THR A 193 -18.16 8.96 -5.29
C THR A 193 -17.79 9.71 -6.57
N ALA A 194 -18.40 9.36 -7.68
CA ALA A 194 -18.24 10.09 -8.95
C ALA A 194 -18.65 11.56 -8.78
N LEU A 195 -17.85 12.46 -9.33
CA LEU A 195 -18.10 13.90 -9.29
C LEU A 195 -18.84 14.32 -10.55
N THR A 196 -20.10 14.74 -10.40
CA THR A 196 -20.97 15.15 -11.51
C THR A 196 -21.26 16.67 -11.50
N ASP A 197 -21.23 17.27 -10.33
CA ASP A 197 -21.42 18.71 -10.19
C ASP A 197 -20.15 19.47 -10.62
N PRO A 198 -20.26 20.52 -11.48
CA PRO A 198 -19.10 21.26 -12.00
C PRO A 198 -18.19 21.87 -10.93
N LYS A 199 -18.77 22.33 -9.80
CA LYS A 199 -17.97 22.86 -8.68
C LYS A 199 -17.18 21.76 -7.99
N SER A 200 -17.82 20.59 -7.75
CA SER A 200 -17.20 19.43 -7.15
C SER A 200 -16.10 18.83 -8.03
N VAL A 201 -16.32 18.81 -9.36
CA VAL A 201 -15.30 18.41 -10.34
C VAL A 201 -14.10 19.37 -10.28
N GLY A 202 -14.35 20.67 -10.24
CA GLY A 202 -13.28 21.69 -10.21
C GLY A 202 -12.40 21.64 -8.96
N VAL A 203 -12.95 21.23 -7.79
CA VAL A 203 -12.20 21.14 -6.53
C VAL A 203 -11.80 19.68 -6.18
N GLY A 204 -12.32 18.67 -6.91
CA GLY A 204 -11.98 17.26 -6.69
C GLY A 204 -12.69 16.60 -5.51
N TYR A 205 -13.69 17.25 -4.89
CA TYR A 205 -14.49 16.69 -3.78
C TYR A 205 -15.84 17.41 -3.64
N GLY A 206 -16.82 16.72 -3.05
CA GLY A 206 -18.15 17.27 -2.79
C GLY A 206 -18.23 18.12 -1.53
N PRO A 207 -19.35 18.90 -1.35
CA PRO A 207 -19.54 19.81 -0.21
C PRO A 207 -19.53 19.12 1.14
N ILE A 208 -20.09 17.92 1.24
CA ILE A 208 -20.11 17.13 2.49
C ILE A 208 -18.68 16.75 2.90
N CYS A 209 -17.89 16.27 1.94
CA CYS A 209 -16.49 15.93 2.19
C CYS A 209 -15.65 17.16 2.53
N ALA A 210 -15.87 18.28 1.85
CA ALA A 210 -15.26 19.57 2.20
C ALA A 210 -15.49 19.93 3.68
N GLY A 211 -16.74 19.84 4.12
CA GLY A 211 -17.11 20.12 5.53
C GLY A 211 -16.51 19.14 6.54
N HIS A 212 -16.32 17.88 6.18
CA HIS A 212 -15.69 16.88 7.06
C HIS A 212 -14.19 17.10 7.22
N TYR A 213 -13.49 17.43 6.15
CA TYR A 213 -12.04 17.62 6.14
C TYR A 213 -11.59 19.08 6.33
N GLY A 214 -12.56 19.99 6.47
CA GLY A 214 -12.28 21.42 6.69
C GLY A 214 -11.62 22.09 5.50
N LEU A 215 -12.01 21.67 4.27
CA LEU A 215 -11.51 22.21 3.02
C LEU A 215 -12.50 23.22 2.42
N PRO A 216 -12.01 24.22 1.67
CA PRO A 216 -12.89 25.20 1.00
C PRO A 216 -13.67 24.52 -0.13
N TRP A 217 -14.98 24.78 -0.23
CA TRP A 217 -15.79 24.31 -1.34
C TRP A 217 -16.51 25.49 -2.00
N GLY A 218 -16.35 25.62 -3.30
CA GLY A 218 -16.98 26.71 -4.06
C GLY A 218 -16.29 28.07 -3.94
N ALA A 219 -15.21 28.20 -3.20
CA ALA A 219 -14.35 29.38 -3.28
C ALA A 219 -13.63 29.38 -4.63
N LYS A 220 -13.88 30.38 -5.47
CA LYS A 220 -13.06 30.66 -6.65
C LYS A 220 -11.61 30.84 -6.15
N LYS A 221 -10.64 30.10 -6.70
CA LYS A 221 -9.23 30.52 -6.63
C LYS A 221 -9.23 31.96 -7.14
N GLY A 222 -8.95 32.91 -6.26
CA GLY A 222 -8.71 34.28 -6.67
C GLY A 222 -7.55 34.24 -7.66
N PHE A 223 -7.84 34.54 -8.89
CA PHE A 223 -6.82 34.96 -9.88
C PHE A 223 -6.21 36.21 -9.28
N LEU A 224 -5.01 36.09 -8.72
CA LEU A 224 -4.17 37.26 -8.48
C LEU A 224 -3.83 37.83 -9.84
N VAL A 225 -4.62 38.77 -10.27
CA VAL A 225 -4.24 39.67 -11.35
C VAL A 225 -3.15 40.55 -10.76
N CYS A 226 -1.90 40.29 -11.09
CA CYS A 226 -0.82 41.26 -10.91
C CYS A 226 -1.15 42.46 -11.78
N SER A 227 -1.45 43.57 -11.13
CA SER A 227 -1.39 44.92 -11.74
C SER A 227 0.03 45.43 -11.66
#